data_7fa51a516a523ff6556d3761637ce3da
#
_entry.id   7fa51a516a523ff6556d3761637ce3da
#
_cell.length_a   1.000
_cell.length_b   1.000
_cell.length_c   1.000
_cell.angle_alpha   90.00
_cell.angle_beta   90.00
_cell.angle_gamma   90.00
#
_symmetry.space_group_name_H-M   'P 1'
#
loop_
_entity.id
_entity.type
_entity.pdbx_description
1 polymer ?
#
loop_
_entity_poly.entity_id
_entity_poly.type
_entity_poly.pdbx_seq_one_letter_code
_entity_poly.pdbx_strand_id
1 'polypeptide(L)'
;MKENTFYLVMNIRTADGFENFGKFNLGNNREAATEVFRQFKGSPVLDEKTMLTIDMIEIINDLPVNLKIMACTLDELADNCKIIAKETFKIFNLMP
;
A
#
# COMPACT_ATOMS: atom_id res chain seq x y z
N MET A 1 19.56 -1.09 -16.57
CA MET A 1 18.78 -1.88 -15.61
C MET A 1 17.70 -1.01 -14.98
N LYS A 2 16.48 -1.46 -15.04
CA LYS A 2 15.38 -0.70 -14.42
C LYS A 2 15.39 -0.84 -12.92
N GLU A 3 15.17 0.25 -12.22
CA GLU A 3 14.99 0.21 -10.79
C GLU A 3 13.59 -0.30 -10.48
N ASN A 4 13.47 -1.07 -9.42
CA ASN A 4 12.17 -1.54 -8.97
C ASN A 4 11.41 -0.38 -8.32
N THR A 5 10.11 -0.33 -8.53
CA THR A 5 9.26 0.71 -7.97
C THR A 5 8.24 0.07 -7.03
N PHE A 6 7.98 0.74 -5.94
CA PHE A 6 7.03 0.25 -4.92
C PHE A 6 5.76 1.09 -4.94
N TYR A 7 4.63 0.41 -4.86
CA TYR A 7 3.32 1.04 -4.84
C TYR A 7 2.49 0.51 -3.70
N LEU A 8 1.62 1.36 -3.18
CA LEU A 8 0.53 0.94 -2.31
C LEU A 8 -0.75 0.98 -3.14
N VAL A 9 -1.51 -0.09 -3.06
CA VAL A 9 -2.76 -0.23 -3.79
C VAL A 9 -3.88 -0.46 -2.78
N MET A 10 -4.92 0.35 -2.85
CA MET A 10 -6.09 0.19 -2.00
C MET A 10 -7.22 -0.45 -2.78
N ASN A 11 -7.83 -1.46 -2.19
CA ASN A 11 -8.91 -2.21 -2.81
C ASN A 11 -10.15 -2.19 -1.93
N ILE A 12 -11.31 -2.18 -2.56
CA ILE A 12 -12.60 -2.24 -1.89
C ILE A 12 -13.42 -3.39 -2.48
N ARG A 13 -14.10 -4.12 -1.60
CA ARG A 13 -14.97 -5.20 -2.05
C ARG A 13 -16.24 -4.63 -2.67
N THR A 14 -16.56 -5.10 -3.86
CA THR A 14 -17.80 -4.78 -4.57
C THR A 14 -18.59 -6.05 -4.85
N ALA A 15 -19.73 -5.93 -5.49
CA ALA A 15 -20.52 -7.08 -5.90
C ALA A 15 -19.74 -8.01 -6.84
N ASP A 16 -18.77 -7.46 -7.58
CA ASP A 16 -17.99 -8.22 -8.55
C ASP A 16 -16.62 -8.64 -8.02
N GLY A 17 -16.35 -8.46 -6.71
CA GLY A 17 -15.08 -8.77 -6.09
C GLY A 17 -14.34 -7.53 -5.64
N PHE A 18 -13.04 -7.64 -5.42
CA PHE A 18 -12.23 -6.50 -5.01
C PHE A 18 -11.85 -5.64 -6.19
N GLU A 19 -12.04 -4.34 -6.07
CA GLU A 19 -11.62 -3.38 -7.08
C GLU A 19 -10.64 -2.38 -6.50
N ASN A 20 -9.64 -2.02 -7.31
CA ASN A 20 -8.64 -1.03 -6.96
C ASN A 20 -9.27 0.36 -7.04
N PHE A 21 -9.16 1.14 -5.97
CA PHE A 21 -9.66 2.52 -5.97
C PHE A 21 -8.60 3.55 -5.60
N GLY A 22 -7.38 3.13 -5.31
CA GLY A 22 -6.29 4.04 -5.00
C GLY A 22 -4.94 3.40 -5.22
N LYS A 23 -3.99 4.19 -5.71
CA LYS A 23 -2.64 3.73 -5.96
C LYS A 23 -1.67 4.85 -5.62
N PHE A 24 -0.65 4.54 -4.80
CA PHE A 24 0.34 5.52 -4.35
C PHE A 24 1.74 5.03 -4.66
N ASN A 25 2.53 5.90 -5.28
CA ASN A 25 3.92 5.59 -5.59
C ASN A 25 4.79 5.86 -4.37
N LEU A 26 5.53 4.86 -3.91
CA LEU A 26 6.45 4.99 -2.78
C LEU A 26 7.91 5.13 -3.21
N GLY A 27 8.18 5.26 -4.50
CA GLY A 27 9.54 5.37 -4.99
C GLY A 27 10.22 4.01 -5.17
N ASN A 28 11.55 4.02 -5.16
CA ASN A 28 12.34 2.83 -5.48
C ASN A 28 13.19 2.30 -4.33
N ASN A 29 12.98 2.81 -3.12
CA ASN A 29 13.73 2.39 -1.95
C ASN A 29 12.92 1.39 -1.12
N ARG A 30 13.37 0.13 -1.11
CA ARG A 30 12.65 -0.95 -0.42
C ARG A 30 12.53 -0.68 1.08
N GLU A 31 13.58 -0.17 1.71
CA GLU A 31 13.56 0.08 3.15
C GLU A 31 12.54 1.16 3.50
N ALA A 32 12.51 2.24 2.72
CA ALA A 32 11.53 3.31 2.93
C ALA A 32 10.10 2.82 2.72
N ALA A 33 9.86 2.04 1.67
CA ALA A 33 8.53 1.50 1.39
C ALA A 33 8.07 0.56 2.50
N THR A 34 8.97 -0.32 2.95
CA THR A 34 8.66 -1.26 4.04
C THR A 34 8.36 -0.53 5.34
N GLU A 35 9.09 0.55 5.62
CA GLU A 35 8.87 1.34 6.84
C GLU A 35 7.50 2.02 6.82
N VAL A 36 7.06 2.48 5.66
CA VAL A 36 5.71 3.06 5.53
C VAL A 36 4.67 2.00 5.87
N PHE A 37 4.77 0.82 5.26
CA PHE A 37 3.79 -0.25 5.48
C PHE A 37 3.77 -0.72 6.93
N ARG A 38 4.94 -0.73 7.58
CA ARG A 38 5.06 -1.16 8.99
C ARG A 38 4.22 -0.31 9.93
N GLN A 39 3.97 0.95 9.60
CA GLN A 39 3.22 1.86 10.44
C GLN A 39 1.71 1.70 10.31
N PHE A 40 1.25 0.95 9.33
CA PHE A 40 -0.18 0.82 9.05
C PHE A 40 -0.90 -0.01 10.11
N LYS A 41 -2.16 0.34 10.32
CA LYS A 41 -3.07 -0.38 11.19
C LYS A 41 -3.94 -1.31 10.37
N GLY A 42 -4.11 -2.53 10.84
CA GLY A 42 -4.93 -3.51 10.14
C GLY A 42 -4.61 -4.92 10.58
N SER A 43 -5.11 -5.89 9.83
CA SER A 43 -4.93 -7.31 10.13
C SER A 43 -4.35 -8.04 8.91
N PRO A 44 -3.39 -8.94 9.12
CA PRO A 44 -2.90 -9.78 8.03
C PRO A 44 -3.91 -10.88 7.65
N VAL A 45 -4.94 -11.07 8.46
CA VAL A 45 -5.95 -12.11 8.22
C VAL A 45 -7.05 -11.55 7.32
N LEU A 46 -7.25 -12.20 6.18
CA LEU A 46 -8.31 -11.87 5.24
C LEU A 46 -9.39 -12.94 5.31
N ASP A 47 -10.64 -12.53 5.33
CA ASP A 47 -11.76 -13.46 5.35
C ASP A 47 -12.91 -12.92 4.47
N GLU A 48 -14.04 -13.60 4.49
CA GLU A 48 -15.20 -13.23 3.68
C GLU A 48 -15.84 -11.91 4.10
N LYS A 49 -15.51 -11.40 5.30
CA LYS A 49 -16.03 -10.12 5.79
C LYS A 49 -15.10 -8.95 5.49
N THR A 50 -13.90 -9.23 4.98
CA THR A 50 -12.95 -8.19 4.64
C THR A 50 -13.50 -7.31 3.54
N MET A 51 -13.60 -6.00 3.80
CA MET A 51 -14.15 -5.03 2.86
C MET A 51 -13.09 -4.16 2.20
N LEU A 52 -11.99 -3.90 2.91
CA LEU A 52 -10.94 -3.01 2.46
C LEU A 52 -9.59 -3.66 2.66
N THR A 53 -8.70 -3.51 1.68
CA THR A 53 -7.31 -3.98 1.82
C THR A 53 -6.34 -2.92 1.33
N ILE A 54 -5.12 -2.97 1.88
CA ILE A 54 -3.96 -2.24 1.36
C ILE A 54 -2.92 -3.27 1.00
N ASP A 55 -2.48 -3.24 -0.25
CA ASP A 55 -1.44 -4.14 -0.74
C ASP A 55 -0.17 -3.34 -1.03
N MET A 56 0.99 -3.89 -0.66
CA MET A 56 2.27 -3.34 -1.10
C MET A 56 2.76 -4.16 -2.27
N ILE A 57 3.00 -3.49 -3.38
CA ILE A 57 3.37 -4.11 -4.65
C ILE A 57 4.72 -3.58 -5.11
N GLU A 58 5.57 -4.47 -5.58
CA GLU A 58 6.83 -4.11 -6.22
C GLU A 58 6.71 -4.42 -7.71
N ILE A 59 7.10 -3.46 -8.55
CA ILE A 59 7.18 -3.69 -9.99
C ILE A 59 8.59 -4.17 -10.31
N ILE A 60 8.70 -5.42 -10.76
CA ILE A 60 9.97 -6.04 -11.11
C ILE A 60 9.90 -6.42 -12.59
N ASN A 61 10.78 -5.83 -13.41
CA ASN A 61 10.80 -6.06 -14.86
C ASN A 61 9.42 -5.85 -15.49
N ASP A 62 8.76 -4.75 -15.08
CA ASP A 62 7.42 -4.36 -15.54
C ASP A 62 6.28 -5.28 -15.08
N LEU A 63 6.56 -6.22 -14.18
CA LEU A 63 5.55 -7.13 -13.64
C LEU A 63 5.26 -6.81 -12.18
N PRO A 64 3.99 -6.74 -11.78
CA PRO A 64 3.64 -6.50 -10.39
C PRO A 64 3.83 -7.75 -9.54
N VAL A 65 4.47 -7.59 -8.40
CA VAL A 65 4.65 -8.65 -7.41
C VAL A 65 4.04 -8.14 -6.10
N ASN A 66 3.06 -8.86 -5.58
CA ASN A 66 2.44 -8.50 -4.31
C ASN A 66 3.36 -8.95 -3.17
N LEU A 67 3.81 -8.01 -2.36
CA LEU A 67 4.72 -8.30 -1.24
C LEU A 67 3.98 -8.50 0.07
N LYS A 68 2.96 -7.69 0.30
CA LYS A 68 2.20 -7.72 1.55
C LYS A 68 0.77 -7.29 1.30
N ILE A 69 -0.15 -7.83 2.10
CA ILE A 69 -1.55 -7.44 2.03
C ILE A 69 -2.07 -7.30 3.46
N MET A 70 -2.94 -6.33 3.68
CA MET A 70 -3.49 -6.06 5.00
C MET A 70 -4.97 -5.69 4.87
N ALA A 71 -5.81 -6.33 5.70
CA ALA A 71 -7.22 -5.98 5.80
C ALA A 71 -7.37 -4.78 6.73
N CYS A 72 -8.23 -3.83 6.38
CA CYS A 72 -8.46 -2.62 7.17
C CYS A 72 -9.93 -2.39 7.39
N THR A 73 -10.27 -1.80 8.55
CA THR A 73 -11.56 -1.14 8.72
C THR A 73 -11.48 0.24 8.07
N LEU A 74 -12.62 0.89 7.93
CA LEU A 74 -12.64 2.24 7.35
C LEU A 74 -11.83 3.22 8.20
N ASP A 75 -11.94 3.14 9.54
CA ASP A 75 -11.18 4.00 10.43
C ASP A 75 -9.68 3.74 10.32
N GLU A 76 -9.29 2.47 10.24
CA GLU A 76 -7.88 2.11 10.04
C GLU A 76 -7.36 2.63 8.70
N LEU A 77 -8.17 2.53 7.66
CA LEU A 77 -7.78 3.04 6.35
C LEU A 77 -7.59 4.55 6.39
N ALA A 78 -8.46 5.28 7.08
CA ALA A 78 -8.33 6.73 7.22
C ALA A 78 -7.03 7.09 7.92
N ASP A 79 -6.69 6.39 9.02
CA ASP A 79 -5.42 6.60 9.72
C ASP A 79 -4.23 6.28 8.81
N ASN A 80 -4.33 5.20 8.05
CA ASN A 80 -3.26 4.79 7.14
C ASN A 80 -3.06 5.79 6.01
N CYS A 81 -4.14 6.43 5.54
CA CYS A 81 -4.03 7.49 4.54
C CYS A 81 -3.23 8.69 5.05
N LYS A 82 -3.38 9.03 6.33
CA LYS A 82 -2.58 10.10 6.94
C LYS A 82 -1.11 9.73 6.96
N ILE A 83 -0.81 8.46 7.27
CA ILE A 83 0.56 7.96 7.26
C ILE A 83 1.14 8.02 5.85
N ILE A 84 0.37 7.59 4.86
CA ILE A 84 0.79 7.62 3.45
C ILE A 84 1.14 9.05 3.05
N ALA A 85 0.27 10.01 3.34
CA ALA A 85 0.50 11.40 2.97
C ALA A 85 1.79 11.94 3.61
N LYS A 86 1.96 11.71 4.92
CA LYS A 86 3.13 12.19 5.66
C LYS A 86 4.42 11.55 5.15
N GLU A 87 4.44 10.24 5.02
CA GLU A 87 5.65 9.51 4.63
C GLU A 87 6.01 9.72 3.16
N THR A 88 5.01 9.80 2.29
CA THR A 88 5.24 10.08 0.87
C THR A 88 5.83 11.47 0.69
N PHE A 89 5.32 12.44 1.45
CA PHE A 89 5.88 13.80 1.42
C PHE A 89 7.36 13.78 1.80
N LYS A 90 7.73 13.05 2.85
CA LYS A 90 9.13 12.92 3.25
C LYS A 90 9.98 12.29 2.16
N ILE A 91 9.50 11.20 1.55
CA ILE A 91 10.25 10.47 0.54
C ILE A 91 10.57 11.37 -0.66
N PHE A 92 9.58 12.14 -1.11
CA PHE A 92 9.74 12.91 -2.34
C PHE A 92 10.22 14.35 -2.14
N ASN A 93 10.17 14.89 -0.93
CA ASN A 93 10.48 16.31 -0.71
C ASN A 93 11.53 16.58 0.35
N LEU A 94 11.64 15.73 1.38
CA LEU A 94 12.52 15.99 2.53
C LEU A 94 13.73 15.09 2.56
N MET A 95 13.68 13.92 1.92
CA MET A 95 14.83 13.03 1.90
C MET A 95 15.78 13.44 0.78
N PRO A 96 17.08 13.54 1.08
CA PRO A 96 18.07 13.89 0.08
C PRO A 96 18.23 12.82 -0.98
#